data_e1c61fe2153d13d3498c7ea9a54b2d46
#
_entry.id   e1c61fe2153d13d3498c7ea9a54b2d46
#
_cell.length_a   1.000
_cell.length_b   1.000
_cell.length_c   1.000
_cell.angle_alpha   90.00
_cell.angle_beta   90.00
_cell.angle_gamma   90.00
#
_symmetry.space_group_name_H-M   'P 1'
#
loop_
_entity.id
_entity.type
_entity.pdbx_description
1 polymer ?
#
loop_
_entity_poly.entity_id
_entity_poly.type
_entity_poly.pdbx_seq_one_letter_code
_entity_poly.pdbx_strand_id
1 'polypeptide(L)'
;MRTLVAAALLTLAIPAAAQDKTPPYWASIASGEAMMRTGPGRNYPGIWLYKRRDLPVRVVKTYPNWRMIEDPDGTRGWMLVTLLSDRRTAIVKPGEPRPVRAEPSDNARVRYLAEHGVVGRIDKCRDSWCRIEI
;
A
#
# COMPACT_ATOMS: atom_id res chain seq x y z
N MET A 1 -3.95 61.15 25.31
CA MET A 1 -3.78 59.70 25.58
C MET A 1 -4.62 58.92 24.55
N ARG A 2 -3.97 58.31 23.59
CA ARG A 2 -4.63 57.47 22.57
C ARG A 2 -4.33 56.01 22.91
N THR A 3 -5.34 55.29 23.38
CA THR A 3 -5.27 53.85 23.66
C THR A 3 -5.47 53.08 22.33
N LEU A 4 -4.41 52.42 21.86
CA LEU A 4 -4.48 51.45 20.75
C LEU A 4 -4.91 50.08 21.31
N VAL A 5 -6.10 49.61 20.90
CA VAL A 5 -6.56 48.27 21.18
C VAL A 5 -6.06 47.37 20.03
N ALA A 6 -5.10 46.49 20.32
CA ALA A 6 -4.66 45.47 19.39
C ALA A 6 -5.61 44.28 19.46
N ALA A 7 -6.36 44.04 18.37
CA ALA A 7 -7.17 42.83 18.22
C ALA A 7 -6.27 41.67 17.78
N ALA A 8 -6.09 40.71 18.67
CA ALA A 8 -5.39 39.41 18.35
C ALA A 8 -6.36 38.53 17.55
N LEU A 9 -6.08 38.31 16.27
CA LEU A 9 -6.76 37.31 15.46
C LEU A 9 -6.24 35.91 15.85
N LEU A 10 -7.05 35.17 16.59
CA LEU A 10 -6.81 33.74 16.79
C LEU A 10 -7.16 32.98 15.48
N THR A 11 -6.15 32.57 14.76
CA THR A 11 -6.32 31.63 13.65
C THR A 11 -6.51 30.22 14.23
N LEU A 12 -7.73 29.71 14.19
CA LEU A 12 -8.04 28.32 14.48
C LEU A 12 -7.46 27.46 13.35
N ALA A 13 -6.37 26.75 13.63
CA ALA A 13 -5.87 25.69 12.74
C ALA A 13 -6.88 24.53 12.76
N ILE A 14 -7.65 24.39 11.68
CA ILE A 14 -8.51 23.22 11.47
C ILE A 14 -7.57 22.05 11.13
N PRO A 15 -7.59 20.93 11.91
CA PRO A 15 -6.80 19.78 11.53
C PRO A 15 -7.31 19.27 10.18
N ALA A 16 -6.41 19.15 9.21
CA ALA A 16 -6.73 18.51 7.94
C ALA A 16 -7.09 17.05 8.24
N ALA A 17 -8.38 16.71 8.09
CA ALA A 17 -8.83 15.33 8.14
C ALA A 17 -8.09 14.58 7.03
N ALA A 18 -7.43 13.45 7.36
CA ALA A 18 -6.84 12.58 6.37
C ALA A 18 -7.94 12.17 5.38
N GLN A 19 -7.83 12.60 4.11
CA GLN A 19 -8.81 12.26 3.10
C GLN A 19 -8.70 10.78 2.80
N ASP A 20 -9.81 10.04 2.97
CA ASP A 20 -9.90 8.66 2.53
C ASP A 20 -9.66 8.59 1.02
N LYS A 21 -8.75 7.72 0.61
CA LYS A 21 -8.44 7.51 -0.81
C LYS A 21 -9.65 6.93 -1.52
N THR A 22 -9.93 7.43 -2.72
CA THR A 22 -11.00 6.89 -3.58
C THR A 22 -10.54 5.63 -4.29
N PRO A 23 -11.24 4.50 -4.15
CA PRO A 23 -10.93 3.29 -4.91
C PRO A 23 -11.09 3.48 -6.44
N PRO A 24 -10.32 2.76 -7.27
CA PRO A 24 -9.31 1.80 -6.86
C PRO A 24 -7.96 2.46 -6.50
N TYR A 25 -7.25 1.90 -5.52
CA TYR A 25 -5.89 2.34 -5.20
C TYR A 25 -5.04 1.17 -4.68
N TRP A 26 -3.72 1.31 -4.74
CA TRP A 26 -2.78 0.31 -4.25
C TRP A 26 -2.49 0.50 -2.77
N ALA A 27 -2.41 -0.63 -2.08
CA ALA A 27 -1.97 -0.75 -0.69
C ALA A 27 -1.08 -1.98 -0.56
N SER A 28 -0.55 -2.21 0.63
CA SER A 28 0.19 -3.43 0.95
C SER A 28 -0.25 -3.98 2.31
N ILE A 29 -0.04 -5.28 2.53
CA ILE A 29 -0.34 -5.89 3.82
C ILE A 29 0.72 -5.46 4.83
N ALA A 30 0.29 -4.81 5.91
CA ALA A 30 1.18 -4.31 6.96
C ALA A 30 1.52 -5.37 8.02
N SER A 31 0.61 -6.32 8.23
CA SER A 31 0.72 -7.36 9.26
C SER A 31 1.42 -8.62 8.73
N GLY A 32 2.08 -9.34 9.63
CA GLY A 32 2.60 -10.69 9.32
C GLY A 32 1.50 -11.72 9.09
N GLU A 33 0.30 -11.49 9.62
CA GLU A 33 -0.91 -12.28 9.39
C GLU A 33 -2.09 -11.34 9.15
N ALA A 34 -2.86 -11.59 8.10
CA ALA A 34 -4.02 -10.79 7.72
C ALA A 34 -5.14 -11.66 7.18
N MET A 35 -6.29 -11.64 7.84
CA MET A 35 -7.47 -12.40 7.44
C MET A 35 -8.29 -11.63 6.42
N MET A 36 -8.56 -12.25 5.27
CA MET A 36 -9.58 -11.84 4.32
C MET A 36 -10.90 -12.52 4.66
N ARG A 37 -12.01 -11.78 4.64
CA ARG A 37 -13.35 -12.29 4.97
C ARG A 37 -14.35 -12.07 3.85
N THR A 38 -15.48 -12.76 3.92
CA THR A 38 -16.56 -12.65 2.93
C THR A 38 -17.32 -11.33 3.00
N GLY A 39 -17.28 -10.63 4.13
CA GLY A 39 -17.96 -9.36 4.35
C GLY A 39 -17.19 -8.43 5.28
N PRO A 40 -17.63 -7.15 5.36
CA PRO A 40 -16.93 -6.11 6.13
C PRO A 40 -17.27 -6.19 7.63
N GLY A 41 -16.77 -7.22 8.30
CA GLY A 41 -16.99 -7.42 9.72
C GLY A 41 -16.30 -8.67 10.25
N ARG A 42 -16.00 -8.69 11.53
CA ARG A 42 -15.35 -9.83 12.20
C ARG A 42 -16.24 -11.07 12.31
N ASN A 43 -17.54 -10.90 12.20
CA ASN A 43 -18.54 -11.97 12.22
C ASN A 43 -18.69 -12.69 10.87
N TYR A 44 -18.13 -12.15 9.78
CA TYR A 44 -18.11 -12.83 8.49
C TYR A 44 -17.02 -13.90 8.45
N PRO A 45 -17.29 -15.04 7.77
CA PRO A 45 -16.32 -16.11 7.62
C PRO A 45 -15.01 -15.64 6.98
N GLY A 46 -13.89 -16.20 7.46
CA GLY A 46 -12.58 -16.03 6.81
C GLY A 46 -12.52 -16.82 5.50
N ILE A 47 -11.98 -16.20 4.46
CA ILE A 47 -11.71 -16.84 3.16
C ILE A 47 -10.27 -17.32 3.11
N TRP A 48 -9.35 -16.44 3.49
CA TRP A 48 -7.92 -16.67 3.35
C TRP A 48 -7.13 -15.95 4.44
N LEU A 49 -6.10 -16.61 4.97
CA LEU A 49 -5.14 -16.00 5.89
C LEU A 49 -3.82 -15.74 5.17
N TYR A 50 -3.52 -14.46 4.94
CA TYR A 50 -2.25 -14.04 4.37
C TYR A 50 -1.18 -14.01 5.45
N LYS A 51 -0.06 -14.69 5.20
CA LYS A 51 1.13 -14.68 6.07
C LYS A 51 2.31 -13.98 5.41
N ARG A 52 2.03 -12.96 4.63
CA ARG A 52 3.03 -12.27 3.83
C ARG A 52 2.94 -10.76 3.97
N ARG A 53 3.83 -10.20 4.76
CA ARG A 53 4.00 -8.75 4.88
C ARG A 53 4.44 -8.15 3.53
N ASP A 54 4.02 -6.93 3.29
CA ASP A 54 4.34 -6.15 2.08
C ASP A 54 3.70 -6.70 0.78
N LEU A 55 2.87 -7.74 0.83
CA LEU A 55 2.14 -8.18 -0.35
C LEU A 55 1.32 -7.03 -0.93
N PRO A 56 1.53 -6.62 -2.21
CA PRO A 56 0.71 -5.58 -2.81
C PRO A 56 -0.71 -6.07 -3.06
N VAL A 57 -1.68 -5.23 -2.73
CA VAL A 57 -3.10 -5.49 -2.94
C VAL A 57 -3.77 -4.25 -3.52
N ARG A 58 -4.84 -4.44 -4.27
CA ARG A 58 -5.64 -3.34 -4.79
C ARG A 58 -6.90 -3.18 -3.97
N VAL A 59 -7.12 -2.01 -3.40
CA VAL A 59 -8.37 -1.67 -2.71
C VAL A 59 -9.39 -1.29 -3.76
N VAL A 60 -10.52 -2.02 -3.82
CA VAL A 60 -11.56 -1.86 -4.84
C VAL A 60 -12.86 -1.30 -4.28
N LYS A 61 -13.10 -1.42 -2.97
CA LYS A 61 -14.24 -0.82 -2.26
C LYS A 61 -13.84 -0.41 -0.85
N THR A 62 -14.55 0.55 -0.30
CA THR A 62 -14.40 0.99 1.09
C THR A 62 -15.68 0.79 1.88
N TYR A 63 -15.54 0.51 3.16
CA TYR A 63 -16.58 0.46 4.18
C TYR A 63 -15.96 0.92 5.50
N PRO A 64 -16.69 1.48 6.45
CA PRO A 64 -16.09 1.93 7.72
C PRO A 64 -15.22 0.84 8.37
N ASN A 65 -13.92 1.13 8.55
CA ASN A 65 -12.87 0.24 9.07
C ASN A 65 -12.50 -0.97 8.20
N TRP A 66 -13.14 -1.17 7.04
CA TRP A 66 -12.92 -2.32 6.16
C TRP A 66 -12.62 -1.87 4.73
N ARG A 67 -11.82 -2.68 4.05
CA ARG A 67 -11.51 -2.49 2.62
C ARG A 67 -11.72 -3.80 1.90
N MET A 68 -12.46 -3.76 0.78
CA MET A 68 -12.44 -4.88 -0.14
C MET A 68 -11.16 -4.80 -0.94
N ILE A 69 -10.34 -5.82 -0.84
CA ILE A 69 -9.06 -5.92 -1.55
C ILE A 69 -9.12 -7.00 -2.61
N GLU A 70 -8.31 -6.81 -3.63
CA GLU A 70 -7.99 -7.82 -4.64
C GLU A 70 -6.51 -8.14 -4.54
N ASP A 71 -6.17 -9.41 -4.35
CA ASP A 71 -4.79 -9.86 -4.27
C ASP A 71 -4.15 -10.03 -5.66
N PRO A 72 -2.83 -10.34 -5.75
CA PRO A 72 -2.18 -10.53 -7.05
C PRO A 72 -2.75 -11.64 -7.92
N ASP A 73 -3.44 -12.61 -7.35
CA ASP A 73 -4.09 -13.72 -8.06
C ASP A 73 -5.54 -13.41 -8.46
N GLY A 74 -6.05 -12.21 -8.11
CA GLY A 74 -7.40 -11.79 -8.41
C GLY A 74 -8.45 -12.18 -7.37
N THR A 75 -8.06 -12.80 -6.26
CA THR A 75 -8.98 -13.14 -5.17
C THR A 75 -9.42 -11.86 -4.46
N ARG A 76 -10.72 -11.71 -4.23
CA ARG A 76 -11.33 -10.55 -3.58
C ARG A 76 -11.97 -10.92 -2.26
N GLY A 77 -11.88 -10.00 -1.31
CA GLY A 77 -12.57 -10.09 -0.02
C GLY A 77 -12.29 -8.89 0.85
N TRP A 78 -12.85 -8.90 2.04
CA TRP A 78 -12.79 -7.80 2.98
C TRP A 78 -11.67 -7.99 4.00
N MET A 79 -10.90 -6.94 4.21
CA MET A 79 -9.81 -6.91 5.18
C MET A 79 -9.93 -5.68 6.06
N LEU A 80 -9.61 -5.83 7.35
CA LEU A 80 -9.60 -4.73 8.31
C LEU A 80 -8.55 -3.70 7.90
N VAL A 81 -8.92 -2.43 7.88
CA VAL A 81 -8.05 -1.35 7.40
C VAL A 81 -6.71 -1.24 8.13
N THR A 82 -6.68 -1.60 9.43
CA THR A 82 -5.44 -1.57 10.23
C THR A 82 -4.42 -2.63 9.83
N LEU A 83 -4.82 -3.62 9.03
CA LEU A 83 -3.92 -4.63 8.47
C LEU A 83 -3.25 -4.19 7.16
N LEU A 84 -3.62 -3.01 6.66
CA LEU A 84 -3.11 -2.45 5.42
C LEU A 84 -2.19 -1.25 5.67
N SER A 85 -1.31 -1.00 4.72
CA SER A 85 -0.37 0.13 4.70
C SER A 85 -0.41 0.81 3.34
N ASP A 86 -0.13 2.11 3.32
CA ASP A 86 0.08 2.89 2.09
C ASP A 86 1.48 2.68 1.49
N ARG A 87 2.31 1.85 2.10
CA ARG A 87 3.64 1.56 1.58
C ARG A 87 3.54 0.97 0.19
N ARG A 88 4.29 1.55 -0.73
CA ARG A 88 4.37 1.05 -2.10
C ARG A 88 5.26 -0.18 -2.15
N THR A 89 4.72 -1.25 -2.70
CA THR A 89 5.43 -2.51 -2.90
C THR A 89 5.17 -3.04 -4.30
N ALA A 90 5.97 -3.98 -4.73
CA ALA A 90 5.79 -4.68 -6.00
C ALA A 90 5.99 -6.18 -5.82
N ILE A 91 5.38 -6.95 -6.69
CA ILE A 91 5.55 -8.40 -6.79
C ILE A 91 6.01 -8.75 -8.20
N VAL A 92 6.95 -9.68 -8.30
CA VAL A 92 7.39 -10.20 -9.59
C VAL A 92 6.29 -11.06 -10.19
N LYS A 93 5.81 -10.67 -11.37
CA LYS A 93 4.74 -11.39 -12.09
C LYS A 93 5.21 -12.78 -12.56
N PRO A 94 4.26 -13.70 -12.85
CA PRO A 94 4.58 -14.97 -13.48
C PRO A 94 5.41 -14.81 -14.75
N GLY A 95 6.27 -15.77 -15.01
CA GLY A 95 7.17 -15.80 -16.18
C GLY A 95 8.64 -15.93 -15.78
N GLU A 96 9.52 -15.52 -16.69
CA GLU A 96 10.95 -15.59 -16.47
C GLU A 96 11.39 -14.71 -15.28
N PRO A 97 12.45 -15.13 -14.55
CA PRO A 97 13.03 -14.32 -13.50
C PRO A 97 13.42 -12.92 -14.00
N ARG A 98 13.23 -11.92 -13.17
CA ARG A 98 13.52 -10.52 -13.52
C ARG A 98 14.89 -10.09 -13.00
N PRO A 99 15.76 -9.51 -13.85
CA PRO A 99 17.04 -9.02 -13.37
C PRO A 99 16.85 -7.78 -12.47
N VAL A 100 17.45 -7.82 -11.30
CA VAL A 100 17.61 -6.66 -10.43
C VAL A 100 19.01 -6.11 -10.63
N ARG A 101 19.10 -4.88 -11.05
CA ARG A 101 20.35 -4.25 -11.51
C ARG A 101 20.90 -3.27 -10.48
N ALA A 102 22.19 -3.02 -10.55
CA ALA A 102 22.87 -2.08 -9.66
C ALA A 102 22.48 -0.63 -9.94
N GLU A 103 22.13 -0.29 -11.17
CA GLU A 103 21.77 1.04 -11.65
C GLU A 103 20.52 0.98 -12.53
N PRO A 104 19.76 2.07 -12.68
CA PRO A 104 18.54 2.11 -13.49
C PRO A 104 18.87 2.17 -15.00
N SER A 105 19.47 1.14 -15.51
CA SER A 105 19.92 1.03 -16.92
C SER A 105 19.93 -0.43 -17.36
N ASP A 106 19.56 -0.66 -18.63
CA ASP A 106 19.57 -1.99 -19.24
C ASP A 106 20.98 -2.59 -19.36
N ASN A 107 22.00 -1.73 -19.37
CA ASN A 107 23.42 -2.14 -19.45
C ASN A 107 24.07 -2.29 -18.07
N ALA A 108 23.36 -1.96 -16.98
CA ALA A 108 23.91 -2.05 -15.65
C ALA A 108 24.09 -3.51 -15.21
N ARG A 109 25.07 -3.74 -14.35
CA ARG A 109 25.35 -5.05 -13.78
C ARG A 109 24.13 -5.64 -13.09
N VAL A 110 23.77 -6.88 -13.40
CA VAL A 110 22.77 -7.66 -12.70
C VAL A 110 23.32 -8.07 -11.33
N ARG A 111 22.61 -7.72 -10.27
CA ARG A 111 22.97 -8.11 -8.89
C ARG A 111 22.44 -9.49 -8.56
N TYR A 112 21.19 -9.75 -8.92
CA TYR A 112 20.53 -11.05 -8.78
C TYR A 112 19.30 -11.13 -9.68
N LEU A 113 18.74 -12.32 -9.82
CA LEU A 113 17.49 -12.57 -10.52
C LEU A 113 16.37 -12.76 -9.50
N ALA A 114 15.29 -12.00 -9.64
CA ALA A 114 14.11 -12.14 -8.80
C ALA A 114 13.08 -13.04 -9.49
N GLU A 115 12.75 -14.14 -8.85
CA GLU A 115 11.77 -15.10 -9.36
C GLU A 115 10.33 -14.63 -9.14
N HIS A 116 9.40 -15.28 -9.85
CA HIS A 116 7.98 -15.07 -9.66
C HIS A 116 7.58 -15.09 -8.18
N GLY A 117 6.79 -14.13 -7.78
CA GLY A 117 6.28 -14.05 -6.42
C GLY A 117 7.19 -13.32 -5.42
N VAL A 118 8.41 -12.95 -5.80
CA VAL A 118 9.28 -12.12 -4.95
C VAL A 118 8.62 -10.76 -4.75
N VAL A 119 8.51 -10.33 -3.49
CA VAL A 119 7.94 -9.03 -3.10
C VAL A 119 9.06 -8.12 -2.60
N GLY A 120 9.00 -6.86 -3.00
CA GLY A 120 9.93 -5.85 -2.53
C GLY A 120 9.25 -4.51 -2.31
N ARG A 121 9.88 -3.66 -1.51
CA ARG A 121 9.46 -2.28 -1.24
C ARG A 121 9.98 -1.35 -2.31
N ILE A 122 9.12 -0.48 -2.83
CA ILE A 122 9.50 0.53 -3.82
C ILE A 122 9.80 1.84 -3.09
N ASP A 123 10.99 2.38 -3.31
CA ASP A 123 11.38 3.69 -2.77
C ASP A 123 11.14 4.79 -3.80
N LYS A 124 11.83 4.73 -4.94
CA LYS A 124 11.78 5.75 -5.99
C LYS A 124 11.61 5.11 -7.36
N CYS A 125 10.79 5.74 -8.20
CA CYS A 125 10.62 5.36 -9.59
C CYS A 125 10.95 6.55 -10.50
N ARG A 126 11.70 6.31 -11.59
CA ARG A 126 12.03 7.28 -12.63
C ARG A 126 12.30 6.55 -13.94
N ASP A 127 11.76 7.07 -15.04
CA ASP A 127 12.02 6.58 -16.40
C ASP A 127 11.82 5.04 -16.53
N SER A 128 10.69 4.53 -16.06
CA SER A 128 10.34 3.09 -16.08
C SER A 128 11.20 2.20 -15.14
N TRP A 129 12.07 2.78 -14.34
CA TRP A 129 12.86 2.10 -13.34
C TRP A 129 12.38 2.44 -11.94
N CYS A 130 12.32 1.43 -11.07
CA CYS A 130 12.05 1.62 -9.65
C CYS A 130 13.18 1.04 -8.81
N ARG A 131 13.60 1.80 -7.80
CA ARG A 131 14.46 1.25 -6.76
C ARG A 131 13.62 0.34 -5.88
N ILE A 132 14.09 -0.89 -5.70
CA ILE A 132 13.40 -1.92 -4.93
C ILE A 132 14.30 -2.48 -3.84
N GLU A 133 13.73 -2.69 -2.67
CA GLU A 133 14.34 -3.38 -1.54
C GLU A 133 13.59 -4.71 -1.33
N ILE A 134 14.34 -5.83 -1.40
CA ILE A 134 13.82 -7.19 -1.24
C ILE A 134 14.40 -7.81 0.02
#